data_59265e27fc767dc2645dd9c6bcb0a977
#
_entry.id   59265e27fc767dc2645dd9c6bcb0a977
#
_cell.length_a   1.000
_cell.length_b   1.000
_cell.length_c   1.000
_cell.angle_alpha   90.00
_cell.angle_beta   90.00
_cell.angle_gamma   90.00
#
_symmetry.space_group_name_H-M   'P 1'
#
loop_
_entity.id
_entity.type
_entity.pdbx_description
1 polymer ?
#
loop_
_entity_poly.entity_id
_entity_poly.type
_entity_poly.pdbx_seq_one_letter_code
_entity_poly.pdbx_strand_id
1 'polypeptide(L)'
;MNVSYMAHVKGKVQGVYFRASSQQVAIEYSLSGYARNLTDGDVEVLMCGEEHNIEKMIKWLEQGPPEAEVENVDVKQVPWQEHHFFAIS
;
A
#
# COMPACT_ATOMS: atom_id res chain seq x y z
N MET A 1 11.90 -7.45 -12.52
CA MET A 1 12.35 -8.15 -11.32
C MET A 1 11.30 -7.98 -10.22
N ASN A 2 10.89 -9.07 -9.62
CA ASN A 2 9.90 -9.01 -8.55
C ASN A 2 10.56 -8.74 -7.21
N VAL A 3 10.02 -7.76 -6.49
CA VAL A 3 10.52 -7.34 -5.18
C VAL A 3 9.33 -7.07 -4.27
N SER A 4 9.62 -6.87 -2.99
CA SER A 4 8.61 -6.51 -1.99
C SER A 4 9.02 -5.23 -1.28
N TYR A 5 8.07 -4.31 -1.13
CA TYR A 5 8.27 -3.07 -0.38
C TYR A 5 7.16 -2.93 0.65
N MET A 6 7.54 -2.40 1.80
CA MET A 6 6.60 -2.12 2.88
C MET A 6 6.46 -0.62 3.02
N ALA A 7 5.21 -0.12 3.01
CA ALA A 7 4.92 1.29 3.21
C ALA A 7 4.16 1.47 4.52
N HIS A 8 4.56 2.49 5.28
CA HIS A 8 3.84 2.92 6.48
C HIS A 8 3.25 4.29 6.17
N VAL A 9 1.93 4.36 6.11
CA VAL A 9 1.21 5.57 5.70
C VAL A 9 0.61 6.23 6.93
N LYS A 10 1.01 7.47 7.18
CA LYS A 10 0.55 8.26 8.32
C LYS A 10 -0.42 9.34 7.89
N GLY A 11 -1.35 9.68 8.76
CA GLY A 11 -2.30 10.75 8.54
C GLY A 11 -3.72 10.30 8.80
N LYS A 12 -4.68 10.98 8.18
CA LYS A 12 -6.08 10.58 8.24
C LYS A 12 -6.29 9.53 7.15
N VAL A 13 -6.01 8.27 7.50
CA VAL A 13 -5.98 7.16 6.54
C VAL A 13 -6.87 5.99 6.93
N GLN A 14 -7.45 6.01 8.13
CA GLN A 14 -8.44 4.99 8.53
C GLN A 14 -9.84 5.60 8.44
N GLY A 15 -10.82 4.77 8.07
CA GLY A 15 -12.20 5.21 7.94
C GLY A 15 -12.49 6.03 6.68
N VAL A 16 -11.57 6.00 5.71
CA VAL A 16 -11.67 6.78 4.46
C VAL A 16 -11.49 5.91 3.23
N TYR A 17 -11.75 4.61 3.37
CA TYR A 17 -11.63 3.62 2.29
C TYR A 17 -10.21 3.45 1.76
N PHE A 18 -9.22 3.75 2.57
CA PHE A 18 -7.82 3.68 2.13
C PHE A 18 -7.41 2.26 1.73
N ARG A 19 -7.78 1.27 2.55
CA ARG A 19 -7.42 -0.12 2.27
C ARG A 19 -8.11 -0.65 1.02
N ALA A 20 -9.41 -0.37 0.86
CA ALA A 20 -10.16 -0.81 -0.31
C ALA A 20 -9.61 -0.16 -1.58
N SER A 21 -9.28 1.12 -1.52
CA SER A 21 -8.71 1.83 -2.66
C SER A 21 -7.31 1.30 -2.99
N SER A 22 -6.51 1.00 -1.96
CA SER A 22 -5.18 0.40 -2.15
C SER A 22 -5.28 -0.94 -2.86
N GLN A 23 -6.28 -1.75 -2.50
CA GLN A 23 -6.48 -3.04 -3.16
C GLN A 23 -6.77 -2.85 -4.65
N GLN A 24 -7.62 -1.90 -5.00
CA GLN A 24 -7.94 -1.65 -6.40
C GLN A 24 -6.72 -1.17 -7.19
N VAL A 25 -5.92 -0.30 -6.60
CA VAL A 25 -4.70 0.18 -7.23
C VAL A 25 -3.70 -0.97 -7.42
N ALA A 26 -3.57 -1.82 -6.40
CA ALA A 26 -2.67 -2.97 -6.49
C ALA A 26 -3.10 -3.92 -7.60
N ILE A 27 -4.38 -4.20 -7.71
CA ILE A 27 -4.91 -5.07 -8.77
C ILE A 27 -4.61 -4.46 -10.13
N GLU A 28 -4.82 -3.15 -10.28
CA GLU A 28 -4.57 -2.45 -11.53
C GLU A 28 -3.10 -2.56 -11.96
N TYR A 29 -2.17 -2.53 -11.01
CA TYR A 29 -0.74 -2.64 -11.29
C TYR A 29 -0.20 -4.05 -11.13
N SER A 30 -1.08 -5.06 -11.04
CA SER A 30 -0.69 -6.46 -10.93
C SER A 30 0.22 -6.74 -9.72
N LEU A 31 -0.07 -6.09 -8.61
CA LEU A 31 0.68 -6.27 -7.37
C LEU A 31 -0.09 -7.15 -6.40
N SER A 32 0.63 -7.91 -5.60
CA SER A 32 0.07 -8.68 -4.50
C SER A 32 0.55 -8.09 -3.17
N GLY A 33 0.04 -8.61 -2.06
CA GLY A 33 0.41 -8.14 -0.74
C GLY A 33 -0.80 -7.91 0.14
N TYR A 34 -0.78 -6.82 0.91
CA TYR A 34 -1.92 -6.49 1.78
C TYR A 34 -1.90 -5.02 2.20
N ALA A 35 -3.06 -4.56 2.68
CA ALA A 35 -3.19 -3.29 3.38
C ALA A 35 -3.91 -3.57 4.69
N ARG A 36 -3.40 -3.05 5.80
CA ARG A 36 -4.03 -3.25 7.11
C ARG A 36 -3.93 -1.99 7.96
N ASN A 37 -4.94 -1.79 8.79
CA ASN A 37 -4.92 -0.72 9.77
C ASN A 37 -4.00 -1.11 10.92
N LEU A 38 -3.25 -0.13 11.42
CA LEU A 38 -2.43 -0.30 12.60
C LEU A 38 -3.14 0.32 13.80
N THR A 39 -2.73 -0.09 15.01
CA THR A 39 -3.38 0.38 16.22
C THR A 39 -3.14 1.85 16.49
N ASP A 40 -2.09 2.45 15.90
CA ASP A 40 -1.77 3.86 16.07
C ASP A 40 -2.54 4.79 15.12
N GLY A 41 -3.44 4.25 14.32
CA GLY A 41 -4.23 5.03 13.35
C GLY A 41 -3.66 5.06 11.95
N ASP A 42 -2.48 4.52 11.75
CA ASP A 42 -1.83 4.49 10.44
C ASP A 42 -2.24 3.24 9.65
N VAL A 43 -1.78 3.16 8.40
CA VAL A 43 -2.04 2.01 7.53
C VAL A 43 -0.70 1.46 7.06
N GLU A 44 -0.57 0.13 7.08
CA GLU A 44 0.59 -0.55 6.56
C GLU A 44 0.23 -1.22 5.23
N VAL A 45 1.07 -1.05 4.22
CA VAL A 45 0.83 -1.59 2.88
C VAL A 45 2.04 -2.38 2.43
N LEU A 46 1.86 -3.67 2.17
CA LEU A 46 2.89 -4.50 1.58
C LEU A 46 2.60 -4.62 0.09
N MET A 47 3.60 -4.31 -0.73
CA MET A 47 3.47 -4.33 -2.19
C MET A 47 4.51 -5.28 -2.76
N CYS A 48 4.04 -6.30 -3.47
CA CYS A 48 4.89 -7.34 -4.04
C CYS A 48 4.65 -7.44 -5.54
N GLY A 49 5.71 -7.40 -6.32
CA GLY A 49 5.62 -7.52 -7.77
C GLY A 49 6.75 -6.81 -8.49
N GLU A 50 6.48 -6.37 -9.70
CA GLU A 50 7.44 -5.66 -10.51
C GLU A 50 7.77 -4.31 -9.87
N GLU A 51 9.04 -4.02 -9.72
CA GLU A 51 9.48 -2.79 -9.01
C GLU A 51 8.88 -1.54 -9.63
N HIS A 52 8.85 -1.46 -10.95
CA HIS A 52 8.29 -0.30 -11.64
C HIS A 52 6.82 -0.08 -11.29
N ASN A 53 6.05 -1.16 -11.16
CA ASN A 53 4.64 -1.05 -10.79
C ASN A 53 4.48 -0.66 -9.32
N ILE A 54 5.38 -1.12 -8.46
CA ILE A 54 5.37 -0.70 -7.06
C ILE A 54 5.63 0.80 -6.95
N GLU A 55 6.55 1.33 -7.74
CA GLU A 55 6.83 2.77 -7.74
C GLU A 55 5.58 3.59 -8.08
N LYS A 56 4.78 3.11 -9.04
CA LYS A 56 3.53 3.77 -9.38
C LYS A 56 2.55 3.76 -8.22
N MET A 57 2.45 2.64 -7.53
CA MET A 57 1.56 2.55 -6.37
C MET A 57 2.03 3.45 -5.23
N ILE A 58 3.34 3.54 -5.00
CA ILE A 58 3.88 4.42 -3.97
C ILE A 58 3.47 5.87 -4.23
N LYS A 59 3.53 6.32 -5.47
CA LYS A 59 3.08 7.67 -5.82
C LYS A 59 1.62 7.86 -5.50
N TRP A 60 0.80 6.85 -5.76
CA TRP A 60 -0.62 6.94 -5.41
C TRP A 60 -0.81 6.98 -3.90
N LEU A 61 -0.03 6.20 -3.13
CA LEU A 61 -0.14 6.20 -1.67
C LEU A 61 0.11 7.59 -1.09
N GLU A 62 0.99 8.38 -1.70
CA GLU A 62 1.29 9.72 -1.22
C GLU A 62 0.08 10.65 -1.32
N GLN A 63 -0.84 10.34 -2.20
CA GLN A 63 -2.07 11.10 -2.39
C GLN A 63 -3.25 10.45 -1.66
N GLY A 64 -3.41 9.14 -1.83
CA GLY A 64 -4.51 8.39 -1.26
C GLY A 64 -5.85 8.67 -1.93
N PRO A 65 -6.93 8.07 -1.41
CA PRO A 65 -8.27 8.35 -1.91
C PRO A 65 -8.75 9.74 -1.51
N PRO A 66 -9.84 10.25 -2.13
CA PRO A 66 -10.25 11.66 -1.95
C PRO A 66 -10.46 12.13 -0.52
N GLU A 67 -10.92 11.26 0.38
CA GLU A 67 -11.20 11.66 1.75
C GLU A 67 -10.00 11.49 2.69
N ALA A 68 -8.90 10.93 2.19
CA ALA A 68 -7.71 10.73 2.99
C ALA A 68 -6.86 12.00 3.06
N GLU A 69 -6.14 12.14 4.16
CA GLU A 69 -5.13 13.20 4.31
C GLU A 69 -3.84 12.53 4.70
N VAL A 70 -2.98 12.30 3.71
CA VAL A 70 -1.71 11.62 3.91
C VAL A 70 -0.66 12.62 4.35
N GLU A 71 -0.10 12.40 5.54
CA GLU A 71 0.95 13.27 6.07
C GLU A 71 2.33 12.80 5.68
N ASN A 72 2.53 11.49 5.64
CA ASN A 72 3.83 10.92 5.35
C ASN A 72 3.71 9.46 4.91
N VAL A 73 4.59 9.04 4.00
CA VAL A 73 4.69 7.65 3.57
C VAL A 73 6.14 7.23 3.71
N ASP A 74 6.40 6.30 4.63
CA ASP A 74 7.72 5.71 4.80
C ASP A 74 7.76 4.39 4.06
N VAL A 75 8.70 4.24 3.13
CA VAL A 75 8.79 3.06 2.29
C VAL A 75 10.17 2.43 2.46
N LYS A 76 10.20 1.10 2.61
CA LYS A 76 11.46 0.38 2.63
C LYS A 76 11.31 -0.95 1.92
N GLN A 77 12.39 -1.37 1.27
CA GLN A 77 12.42 -2.68 0.65
C GLN A 77 12.55 -3.73 1.73
N VAL A 78 11.79 -4.82 1.58
CA VAL A 78 11.84 -5.95 2.50
C VAL A 78 12.14 -7.21 1.68
N PRO A 79 12.53 -8.31 2.34
CA PRO A 79 12.76 -9.57 1.61
C PRO A 79 11.51 -9.97 0.83
N TRP A 80 11.73 -10.58 -0.36
CA TRP A 80 10.63 -11.02 -1.21
C TRP A 80 9.67 -11.92 -0.44
N GLN A 81 8.38 -11.60 -0.55
CA GLN A 81 7.31 -12.41 0.00
C GLN A 81 6.37 -12.78 -1.13
N GLU A 82 6.04 -14.04 -1.24
CA GLU A 82 5.13 -14.48 -2.29
C GLU A 82 3.69 -14.38 -1.79
N HIS A 83 2.88 -13.63 -2.53
CA HIS A 83 1.45 -13.50 -2.28
C HIS A 83 0.73 -13.71 -3.61
N HIS A 84 -0.48 -14.26 -3.56
CA HIS A 84 -1.23 -14.56 -4.77
C HIS A 84 -2.29 -13.52 -5.09
N PHE A 85 -2.63 -12.68 -4.12
CA PHE A 85 -3.60 -11.60 -4.30
C PHE A 85 -3.28 -10.49 -3.31
N PHE A 86 -4.06 -9.42 -3.36
CA PHE A 86 -3.90 -8.31 -2.43
C PHE A 86 -5.04 -8.36 -1.41
N ALA A 87 -4.69 -8.53 -0.15
CA ALA A 87 -5.64 -8.71 0.94
C ALA A 87 -5.90 -7.41 1.69
N ILE A 88 -7.08 -7.31 2.29
CA ILE A 88 -7.44 -6.23 3.21
C ILE A 88 -7.61 -6.86 4.58
N SER A 89 -7.00 -6.27 5.60
CA SER A 89 -7.15 -6.78 6.94
C SER A 89 -7.27 -5.69 8.00
#